data_0d391e071c295e8bfb0d4e56dbd41af8
#
_entry.id   0d391e071c295e8bfb0d4e56dbd41af8
#
_cell.length_a   1.000
_cell.length_b   1.000
_cell.length_c   1.000
_cell.angle_alpha   90.00
_cell.angle_beta   90.00
_cell.angle_gamma   90.00
#
_symmetry.space_group_name_H-M   'P 1'
#
loop_
_entity.id
_entity.type
_entity.pdbx_description
1 polymer ?
#
loop_
_entity_poly.entity_id
_entity_poly.type
_entity_poly.pdbx_seq_one_letter_code
_entity_poly.pdbx_strand_id
1 'polypeptide(L)'
;MYIINLLFRGHAVAIIYVTNQKHIADLKIYREKQKHRADMLVFVEDQKHRAKGDCLWFYTDQKHRADTIIYWEDQKHRADLKIYEVDQRHRAKGSF
;
A
#
# COMPACT_ATOMS: atom_id res chain seq x y z
N MET A 1 -4.13 7.05 11.55
CA MET A 1 -4.07 7.86 10.32
C MET A 1 -2.99 8.94 10.38
N TYR A 2 -2.94 9.68 11.46
CA TYR A 2 -1.99 10.80 11.55
C TYR A 2 -0.54 10.36 11.55
N ILE A 3 -0.26 9.25 12.21
CA ILE A 3 1.09 8.71 12.26
C ILE A 3 1.58 8.33 10.86
N ILE A 4 0.68 7.78 10.04
CA ILE A 4 1.00 7.41 8.67
C ILE A 4 1.43 8.63 7.87
N ASN A 5 0.68 9.71 7.99
CA ASN A 5 1.00 10.95 7.28
C ASN A 5 2.34 11.53 7.70
N LEU A 6 2.67 11.40 8.98
CA LEU A 6 3.95 11.89 9.48
C LEU A 6 5.12 11.06 8.95
N LEU A 7 4.94 9.73 8.90
CA LEU A 7 5.99 8.83 8.45
C LEU A 7 6.31 8.98 6.97
N PHE A 8 5.29 9.23 6.16
CA PHE A 8 5.47 9.23 4.70
C PHE A 8 5.36 10.62 4.09
N ARG A 9 5.44 11.63 4.91
CA ARG A 9 5.35 13.00 4.45
C ARG A 9 6.48 13.30 3.48
N GLY A 10 6.12 13.77 2.29
CA GLY A 10 7.10 14.10 1.27
C GLY A 10 7.66 12.91 0.51
N HIS A 11 7.17 11.70 0.80
CA HIS A 11 7.63 10.49 0.13
C HIS A 11 6.47 9.79 -0.52
N ALA A 12 6.68 9.30 -1.74
CA ALA A 12 5.74 8.42 -2.39
C ALA A 12 5.83 7.04 -1.74
N VAL A 13 4.69 6.43 -1.45
CA VAL A 13 4.63 5.08 -0.92
C VAL A 13 4.40 4.16 -2.10
N ALA A 14 5.46 3.84 -2.82
CA ALA A 14 5.33 3.17 -4.11
C ALA A 14 6.01 1.80 -4.15
N ILE A 15 7.20 1.68 -3.53
CA ILE A 15 7.94 0.41 -3.53
C ILE A 15 7.58 -0.33 -2.26
N ILE A 16 6.94 -1.49 -2.43
CA ILE A 16 6.31 -2.21 -1.32
C ILE A 16 7.01 -3.55 -1.08
N TYR A 17 7.35 -3.82 0.16
CA TYR A 17 7.79 -5.13 0.60
C TYR A 17 6.71 -5.72 1.50
N VAL A 18 6.31 -6.96 1.23
CA VAL A 18 5.30 -7.65 2.04
C VAL A 18 6.02 -8.55 3.03
N THR A 19 5.75 -8.34 4.32
CA THR A 19 6.31 -9.16 5.38
C THR A 19 5.24 -10.08 5.96
N ASN A 20 5.68 -11.23 6.46
CA ASN A 20 4.80 -12.10 7.23
C ASN A 20 4.95 -11.88 8.74
N GLN A 21 5.72 -10.87 9.13
CA GLN A 21 5.95 -10.53 10.52
C GLN A 21 5.28 -9.20 10.83
N LYS A 22 4.14 -9.27 11.47
CA LYS A 22 3.32 -8.09 11.73
C LYS A 22 4.07 -6.98 12.45
N HIS A 23 4.95 -7.34 13.37
CA HIS A 23 5.61 -6.34 14.22
C HIS A 23 6.63 -5.48 13.48
N ILE A 24 7.09 -5.88 12.31
CA ILE A 24 8.04 -5.07 11.54
C ILE A 24 7.37 -4.27 10.43
N ALA A 25 6.07 -4.45 10.26
CA ALA A 25 5.35 -3.74 9.20
C ALA A 25 5.13 -2.28 9.55
N ASP A 26 5.28 -1.42 8.56
CA ASP A 26 4.93 -0.01 8.69
C ASP A 26 3.42 0.17 8.67
N LEU A 27 2.74 -0.66 7.86
CA LEU A 27 1.29 -0.60 7.71
C LEU A 27 0.71 -2.00 7.67
N LYS A 28 -0.44 -2.14 8.32
CA LYS A 28 -1.27 -3.33 8.21
C LYS A 28 -2.38 -3.01 7.25
N ILE A 29 -2.49 -3.76 6.16
CA ILE A 29 -3.38 -3.43 5.07
C ILE A 29 -4.37 -4.56 4.85
N TYR A 30 -5.64 -4.20 4.72
CA TYR A 30 -6.70 -5.14 4.40
C TYR A 30 -7.05 -5.01 2.92
N ARG A 31 -7.10 -6.14 2.23
CA ARG A 31 -7.53 -6.19 0.82
C ARG A 31 -9.05 -6.23 0.77
N GLU A 32 -9.64 -5.12 0.39
CA GLU A 32 -11.08 -5.00 0.29
C GLU A 32 -11.56 -5.68 -0.99
N LYS A 33 -12.68 -6.39 -0.90
CA LYS A 33 -13.26 -7.07 -2.04
C LYS A 33 -14.24 -6.19 -2.79
N GLN A 34 -14.69 -5.13 -2.15
CA GLN A 34 -15.65 -4.20 -2.74
C GLN A 34 -15.04 -2.82 -2.85
N LYS A 35 -14.96 -2.37 -4.07
CA LYS A 35 -14.29 -1.12 -4.42
C LYS A 35 -14.76 0.07 -3.56
N HIS A 36 -16.07 0.18 -3.36
CA HIS A 36 -16.63 1.34 -2.65
C HIS A 36 -16.30 1.37 -1.16
N ARG A 37 -15.76 0.28 -0.61
CA ARG A 37 -15.41 0.21 0.81
C ARG A 37 -13.93 0.45 1.06
N ALA A 38 -13.15 0.63 0.01
CA ALA A 38 -11.72 0.82 0.15
C ALA A 38 -11.38 2.27 0.44
N ASP A 39 -10.30 2.47 1.19
CA ASP A 39 -9.75 3.81 1.42
C ASP A 39 -8.97 4.29 0.21
N MET A 40 -8.35 3.36 -0.51
CA MET A 40 -7.56 3.67 -1.70
C MET A 40 -7.78 2.62 -2.78
N LEU A 41 -7.71 3.07 -4.02
CA LEU A 41 -7.73 2.19 -5.19
C LEU A 41 -6.31 2.13 -5.71
N VAL A 42 -5.70 0.95 -5.64
CA VAL A 42 -4.29 0.75 -5.93
C VAL A 42 -4.11 -0.03 -7.23
N PHE A 43 -3.21 0.44 -8.09
CA PHE A 43 -2.80 -0.32 -9.26
C PHE A 43 -1.39 -0.84 -9.03
N VAL A 44 -1.16 -2.12 -9.29
CA VAL A 44 0.15 -2.75 -9.09
C VAL A 44 0.91 -2.66 -10.41
N GLU A 45 2.04 -1.96 -10.37
CA GLU A 45 2.90 -1.78 -11.54
C GLU A 45 3.84 -2.96 -11.67
N ASP A 46 4.14 -3.34 -12.91
CA ASP A 46 5.10 -4.40 -13.18
C ASP A 46 6.51 -3.88 -13.40
N GLN A 47 6.71 -2.57 -13.38
CA GLN A 47 8.01 -1.95 -13.53
C GLN A 47 8.22 -0.88 -12.47
N LYS A 48 9.35 -0.98 -11.80
CA LYS A 48 9.64 -0.12 -10.66
C LYS A 48 9.55 1.37 -10.99
N HIS A 49 10.07 1.78 -12.15
CA HIS A 49 10.10 3.20 -12.50
C HIS A 49 8.71 3.81 -12.72
N ARG A 50 7.68 2.97 -12.83
CA ARG A 50 6.31 3.45 -13.00
C ARG A 50 5.57 3.58 -11.67
N ALA A 51 6.15 3.09 -10.59
CA ALA A 51 5.55 3.18 -9.27
C ALA A 51 5.81 4.57 -8.70
N LYS A 52 4.89 5.48 -8.95
CA LYS A 52 5.01 6.87 -8.53
C LYS A 52 3.73 7.28 -7.82
N GLY A 53 3.89 7.80 -6.62
CA GLY A 53 2.73 8.22 -5.83
C GLY A 53 2.23 7.09 -4.95
N ASP A 54 1.19 7.40 -4.18
CA ASP A 54 0.73 6.52 -3.11
C ASP A 54 -0.10 5.35 -3.61
N CYS A 55 -0.66 5.43 -4.81
CA CYS A 55 -1.59 4.42 -5.30
C CYS A 55 -1.07 3.60 -6.49
N LEU A 56 0.19 3.80 -6.88
CA LEU A 56 0.84 3.02 -7.93
C LEU A 56 1.97 2.24 -7.28
N TRP A 57 1.73 0.97 -6.99
CA TRP A 57 2.64 0.17 -6.19
C TRP A 57 3.48 -0.78 -7.02
N PHE A 58 4.72 -0.99 -6.60
CA PHE A 58 5.58 -2.02 -7.15
C PHE A 58 6.08 -2.87 -6.00
N TYR A 59 5.91 -4.18 -6.10
CA TYR A 59 6.37 -5.10 -5.06
C TYR A 59 7.83 -5.47 -5.26
N THR A 60 8.62 -5.35 -4.22
CA THR A 60 10.01 -5.78 -4.22
C THR A 60 10.17 -6.96 -3.27
N ASP A 61 11.10 -7.86 -3.59
CA ASP A 61 11.43 -8.96 -2.71
C ASP A 61 12.62 -8.60 -1.79
N GLN A 62 13.10 -7.36 -1.87
CA GLN A 62 14.22 -6.91 -1.06
C GLN A 62 13.77 -5.82 -0.09
N LYS A 63 13.70 -6.21 1.16
CA LYS A 63 13.19 -5.34 2.22
C LYS A 63 13.87 -3.97 2.27
N HIS A 64 15.20 -3.96 2.11
CA HIS A 64 15.97 -2.71 2.23
C HIS A 64 15.72 -1.74 1.09
N ARG A 65 15.05 -2.17 0.01
CA ARG A 65 14.74 -1.31 -1.13
C ARG A 65 13.31 -0.78 -1.08
N ALA A 66 12.55 -1.19 -0.09
CA ALA A 66 11.14 -0.79 -0.02
C ALA A 66 11.00 0.60 0.58
N ASP A 67 10.02 1.34 0.06
CA ASP A 67 9.59 2.59 0.70
C ASP A 67 8.73 2.28 1.92
N THR A 68 7.98 1.18 1.85
CA THR A 68 7.02 0.80 2.88
C THR A 68 6.98 -0.71 3.02
N ILE A 69 7.00 -1.17 4.26
CA ILE A 69 6.85 -2.59 4.57
C ILE A 69 5.41 -2.79 5.03
N ILE A 70 4.69 -3.68 4.37
CA ILE A 70 3.29 -3.91 4.71
C ILE A 70 3.08 -5.34 5.19
N TYR A 71 2.01 -5.51 5.95
CA TYR A 71 1.52 -6.80 6.39
C TYR A 71 0.07 -6.92 5.93
N TRP A 72 -0.27 -8.02 5.25
CA TRP A 72 -1.65 -8.25 4.83
C TRP A 72 -2.47 -8.69 6.04
N GLU A 73 -3.34 -7.82 6.52
CA GLU A 73 -4.20 -8.10 7.66
C GLU A 73 -5.49 -8.74 7.16
N ASP A 74 -5.87 -9.88 7.75
CA ASP A 74 -7.09 -10.56 7.36
C ASP A 74 -8.31 -10.12 8.19
N GLN A 75 -8.10 -9.29 9.20
CA GLN A 75 -9.16 -8.73 10.03
C GLN A 75 -9.32 -7.26 9.72
N LYS A 76 -10.41 -6.91 9.04
CA LYS A 76 -10.62 -5.54 8.59
C LYS A 76 -10.45 -4.52 9.71
N HIS A 77 -10.98 -4.80 10.89
CA HIS A 77 -10.95 -3.84 12.00
C HIS A 77 -9.55 -3.62 12.58
N ARG A 78 -8.60 -4.46 12.23
CA ARG A 78 -7.21 -4.33 12.71
C ARG A 78 -6.31 -3.66 11.69
N ALA A 79 -6.81 -3.39 10.50
CA ALA A 79 -6.00 -2.81 9.45
C ALA A 79 -5.88 -1.30 9.62
N ASP A 80 -4.72 -0.78 9.24
CA ASP A 80 -4.50 0.66 9.21
C ASP A 80 -5.15 1.27 7.97
N LEU A 81 -5.26 0.48 6.91
CA LEU A 81 -5.74 0.96 5.62
C LEU A 81 -6.41 -0.17 4.88
N LYS A 82 -7.48 0.16 4.16
CA LYS A 82 -8.18 -0.79 3.30
C LYS A 82 -7.97 -0.39 1.86
N ILE A 83 -7.46 -1.31 1.05
CA ILE A 83 -7.24 -1.04 -0.36
C ILE A 83 -8.05 -1.98 -1.24
N TYR A 84 -8.31 -1.54 -2.46
CA TYR A 84 -8.87 -2.37 -3.51
C TYR A 84 -7.94 -2.27 -4.72
N GLU A 85 -7.51 -3.40 -5.24
CA GLU A 85 -6.64 -3.41 -6.41
C GLU A 85 -7.45 -3.25 -7.67
N VAL A 86 -7.12 -2.22 -8.46
CA VAL A 86 -7.78 -1.98 -9.74
C VAL A 86 -6.92 -2.58 -10.86
N ASP A 87 -7.57 -2.86 -11.98
CA ASP A 87 -6.93 -3.53 -13.10
C ASP A 87 -6.40 -2.56 -14.17
N GLN A 88 -6.58 -1.26 -13.97
CA GLN A 88 -6.10 -0.24 -14.89
C GLN A 88 -5.51 0.93 -14.14
N ARG A 89 -4.34 1.38 -14.59
CA ARG A 89 -3.60 2.44 -13.91
C ARG A 89 -4.42 3.70 -13.69
N HIS A 90 -5.18 4.12 -14.70
CA HIS A 90 -5.93 5.37 -14.60
C HIS A 90 -7.06 5.33 -13.58
N ARG A 91 -7.37 4.15 -13.07
CA ARG A 91 -8.40 4.00 -12.01
C ARG A 91 -7.82 4.06 -10.61
N ALA A 92 -6.51 4.07 -10.50
CA ALA A 92 -5.86 4.19 -9.19
C ALA A 92 -6.16 5.57 -8.60
N LYS A 93 -6.44 5.61 -7.30
CA LYS A 93 -6.93 6.83 -6.69
C LYS A 93 -6.70 6.79 -5.18
N GLY A 94 -6.31 7.92 -4.63
CA GLY A 94 -6.17 8.05 -3.20
C GLY A 94 -4.75 8.36 -2.78
N SER A 95 -4.61 8.67 -1.50
CA SER A 95 -3.30 8.95 -0.89
C SER A 95 -3.37 8.58 0.59
N PHE A 96 -2.21 8.45 1.17
CA PHE A 96 -2.10 8.18 2.62
C PHE A 96 -2.45 9.38 3.47
#